data_61b1952fd73b26488df7c8ba352cf45a
#
_entry.id   61b1952fd73b26488df7c8ba352cf45a
#
_cell.length_a   1.000
_cell.length_b   1.000
_cell.length_c   1.000
_cell.angle_alpha   90.00
_cell.angle_beta   90.00
_cell.angle_gamma   90.00
#
_symmetry.space_group_name_H-M   'P 1'
#
loop_
_entity.id
_entity.type
_entity.pdbx_description
1 polymer ?
#
loop_
_entity_poly.entity_id
_entity_poly.type
_entity_poly.pdbx_seq_one_letter_code
_entity_poly.pdbx_strand_id
1 'polypeptide(L)'
;MADSENCGRVTRLAKKRAAEGMAPQQQQQHRPSKKKRVVLGEIQNFSNVGVNQIKGLESEPQKSKSKQQSKKKVKRAVISKIVEEKELKVVVDDVDDPQMCNAYVSDIYDYLRKMEIEEKRRPLPDYLEKVQKDVSATMRGILVDWLVEVSEEYKLLSDTLYLTVSYLDRFLSTNVITRQKLQLLGVSSMLIAAKYEEISPPHVEDFCYITDNTYTKEEVVKMETDVLKSLQFEMGNPTVKTFLRRLTGVAQEDYKSPNLQLEFLGYYLSELSILDYSCVKFLPSLVAASVIFLSRFTLQPNAHPWSAALQQYSGYKAADLKECVLILHDLQSSRRGGSLVAVRDKYKQHKFKCVSTLISPVEIPASFFEDTRQL
;
A
#
# COMPACT_ATOMS: atom_id res chain seq x y z
N MET A 1 -12.19 37.66 -24.56
CA MET A 1 -11.89 37.93 -23.16
C MET A 1 -12.98 37.28 -22.34
N ALA A 2 -12.72 36.17 -21.77
CA ALA A 2 -13.59 35.50 -20.81
C ALA A 2 -12.67 34.85 -19.80
N ASP A 3 -12.62 35.46 -18.62
CA ASP A 3 -11.83 35.05 -17.50
C ASP A 3 -12.30 33.67 -16.99
N SER A 4 -11.44 32.71 -17.05
CA SER A 4 -11.64 31.45 -16.38
C SER A 4 -11.35 31.63 -14.89
N GLU A 5 -12.38 31.90 -14.10
CA GLU A 5 -12.29 31.80 -12.65
C GLU A 5 -12.05 30.32 -12.26
N ASN A 6 -10.81 30.06 -11.96
CA ASN A 6 -10.36 28.77 -11.42
C ASN A 6 -10.75 28.76 -9.93
N CYS A 7 -11.98 28.36 -9.64
CA CYS A 7 -12.47 28.22 -8.27
C CYS A 7 -11.96 26.90 -7.66
N GLY A 8 -10.66 26.84 -7.40
CA GLY A 8 -10.05 25.83 -6.52
C GLY A 8 -10.48 26.10 -5.09
N ARG A 9 -11.53 25.42 -4.61
CA ARG A 9 -11.90 25.45 -3.19
C ARG A 9 -10.72 24.92 -2.37
N VAL A 10 -10.07 25.83 -1.65
CA VAL A 10 -9.01 25.49 -0.69
C VAL A 10 -9.66 24.79 0.49
N THR A 11 -9.29 23.53 0.75
CA THR A 11 -9.79 22.75 1.88
C THR A 11 -9.40 23.42 3.21
N ARG A 12 -10.15 23.14 4.27
CA ARG A 12 -9.85 23.63 5.63
C ARG A 12 -8.44 23.22 6.10
N LEU A 13 -7.98 22.06 5.65
CA LEU A 13 -6.62 21.56 5.89
C LEU A 13 -5.56 22.44 5.21
N ALA A 14 -5.77 22.81 3.95
CA ALA A 14 -4.88 23.70 3.22
C ALA A 14 -4.88 25.11 3.82
N LYS A 15 -6.03 25.62 4.30
CA LYS A 15 -6.12 26.87 5.06
C LYS A 15 -5.41 26.79 6.41
N LYS A 16 -5.50 25.65 7.12
CA LYS A 16 -4.80 25.42 8.39
C LYS A 16 -3.29 25.36 8.22
N ARG A 17 -2.79 24.69 7.18
CA ARG A 17 -1.35 24.67 6.83
C ARG A 17 -0.81 26.06 6.48
N ALA A 18 -1.60 26.87 5.76
CA ALA A 18 -1.24 28.26 5.44
C ALA A 18 -1.22 29.16 6.68
N ALA A 19 -2.10 28.94 7.65
CA ALA A 19 -2.16 29.67 8.90
C ALA A 19 -1.03 29.31 9.87
N GLU A 20 -0.60 28.04 9.89
CA GLU A 20 0.53 27.57 10.72
C GLU A 20 1.90 28.09 10.24
N GLY A 21 2.02 28.49 8.96
CA GLY A 21 3.23 29.11 8.40
C GLY A 21 3.42 30.61 8.71
N MET A 22 2.44 31.26 9.34
CA MET A 22 2.43 32.72 9.57
C MET A 22 2.42 33.14 11.05
N ALA A 23 2.68 32.26 12.01
CA ALA A 23 2.65 32.62 13.42
C ALA A 23 4.02 33.12 13.92
N PRO A 24 4.09 34.36 14.53
CA PRO A 24 5.30 34.81 15.17
C PRO A 24 5.49 34.09 16.49
N GLN A 25 6.76 33.79 16.80
CA GLN A 25 7.19 33.22 18.07
C GLN A 25 6.79 34.13 19.25
N GLN A 26 5.93 33.66 20.13
CA GLN A 26 5.75 34.19 21.45
C GLN A 26 5.78 33.11 22.53
N GLN A 27 6.51 33.42 23.56
CA GLN A 27 6.92 32.79 24.79
C GLN A 27 5.98 31.73 25.39
N GLN A 28 6.63 30.63 25.82
CA GLN A 28 6.11 29.54 26.62
C GLN A 28 5.65 30.00 28.00
N GLN A 29 4.39 29.75 28.35
CA GLN A 29 3.92 29.62 29.73
C GLN A 29 3.48 28.17 29.98
N HIS A 30 4.09 27.59 31.02
CA HIS A 30 3.83 26.23 31.51
C HIS A 30 2.36 26.02 31.89
N ARG A 31 1.74 25.00 31.32
CA ARG A 31 0.49 24.37 31.83
C ARG A 31 0.73 22.89 32.12
N PRO A 32 0.14 22.35 33.24
CA PRO A 32 0.44 21.00 33.70
C PRO A 32 -0.09 19.90 32.76
N SER A 33 0.72 18.85 32.60
CA SER A 33 0.50 17.71 31.74
C SER A 33 -0.75 16.90 32.13
N LYS A 34 -1.73 16.81 31.23
CA LYS A 34 -2.80 15.80 31.32
C LYS A 34 -2.23 14.45 30.89
N LYS A 35 -2.35 13.44 31.75
CA LYS A 35 -1.99 12.04 31.48
C LYS A 35 -2.67 11.57 30.19
N LYS A 36 -1.89 11.19 29.18
CA LYS A 36 -2.40 10.56 27.95
C LYS A 36 -3.03 9.21 28.29
N ARG A 37 -4.29 9.02 27.93
CA ARG A 37 -4.91 7.70 27.85
C ARG A 37 -4.31 6.99 26.65
N VAL A 38 -3.72 5.81 26.87
CA VAL A 38 -3.27 4.90 25.82
C VAL A 38 -4.50 4.35 25.12
N VAL A 39 -4.63 4.59 23.83
CA VAL A 39 -5.70 4.05 22.99
C VAL A 39 -5.29 2.66 22.53
N LEU A 40 -6.20 1.70 22.59
CA LEU A 40 -5.96 0.26 22.29
C LEU A 40 -5.27 0.00 20.95
N GLY A 41 -5.37 0.92 19.98
CA GLY A 41 -4.71 0.82 18.67
C GLY A 41 -3.18 0.92 18.67
N GLU A 42 -2.56 1.35 19.80
CA GLU A 42 -1.09 1.37 19.94
C GLU A 42 -0.51 0.02 20.42
N ILE A 43 -1.35 -0.93 20.81
CA ILE A 43 -0.91 -2.24 21.36
C ILE A 43 -0.58 -3.24 20.25
N GLN A 44 -1.09 -3.05 19.03
CA GLN A 44 -0.86 -3.97 17.92
C GLN A 44 0.52 -3.81 17.24
N ASN A 45 1.30 -2.77 17.61
CA ASN A 45 2.64 -2.53 17.05
C ASN A 45 3.79 -2.96 17.98
N PHE A 46 3.50 -3.63 19.11
CA PHE A 46 4.51 -4.17 20.02
C PHE A 46 4.47 -5.69 20.03
N SER A 47 5.06 -6.30 19.02
CA SER A 47 5.57 -7.65 19.13
C SER A 47 6.95 -7.59 19.80
N ASN A 48 7.01 -8.19 21.02
CA ASN A 48 8.21 -8.60 21.72
C ASN A 48 9.18 -7.52 22.24
N VAL A 49 8.86 -6.97 23.40
CA VAL A 49 9.87 -6.65 24.42
C VAL A 49 9.42 -7.25 25.74
N GLY A 50 10.34 -8.05 26.30
CA GLY A 50 10.16 -8.98 27.39
C GLY A 50 9.50 -8.45 28.65
N VAL A 51 8.67 -9.27 29.18
CA VAL A 51 8.21 -9.19 30.56
C VAL A 51 9.30 -9.78 31.46
N ASN A 52 10.04 -8.91 32.12
CA ASN A 52 10.79 -9.24 33.31
C ASN A 52 10.52 -8.14 34.34
N GLN A 53 9.81 -8.50 35.39
CA GLN A 53 10.10 -8.25 36.81
C GLN A 53 8.80 -8.18 37.62
N ILE A 54 8.53 -9.25 38.36
CA ILE A 54 8.03 -9.18 39.73
C ILE A 54 8.84 -10.18 40.56
N LYS A 55 9.49 -9.65 41.59
CA LYS A 55 10.28 -10.33 42.57
C LYS A 55 9.43 -11.13 43.58
N GLY A 56 9.99 -12.28 44.02
CA GLY A 56 10.02 -12.61 45.43
C GLY A 56 9.38 -13.95 45.83
N LEU A 57 10.07 -14.98 46.09
CA LEU A 57 10.47 -15.62 47.33
C LEU A 57 10.98 -17.06 47.12
N GLU A 58 12.01 -17.33 47.91
CA GLU A 58 12.92 -18.46 47.96
C GLU A 58 12.30 -19.84 48.10
N SER A 59 12.93 -20.83 47.51
CA SER A 59 13.59 -21.97 48.19
C SER A 59 14.15 -22.99 47.21
N GLU A 60 15.47 -23.23 47.33
CA GLU A 60 16.24 -24.35 46.76
C GLU A 60 16.16 -25.56 47.70
N PRO A 61 16.83 -26.70 47.43
CA PRO A 61 17.17 -27.40 46.17
C PRO A 61 16.86 -28.91 46.20
N GLN A 62 17.00 -29.64 45.10
CA GLN A 62 17.80 -30.89 45.09
C GLN A 62 17.96 -31.54 43.69
N LYS A 63 19.15 -32.06 43.51
CA LYS A 63 19.75 -32.76 42.37
C LYS A 63 19.17 -34.15 42.14
N SER A 64 19.14 -34.62 40.90
CA SER A 64 19.69 -35.96 40.58
C SER A 64 19.95 -36.15 39.09
N LYS A 65 21.03 -36.89 38.83
CA LYS A 65 21.76 -37.16 37.57
C LYS A 65 21.21 -38.36 36.81
N SER A 66 21.66 -38.42 35.56
CA SER A 66 22.06 -39.60 34.75
C SER A 66 21.00 -40.06 33.74
N LYS A 67 21.31 -40.57 32.55
CA LYS A 67 22.51 -41.02 31.83
C LYS A 67 22.19 -41.23 30.35
N GLN A 68 23.20 -41.11 29.53
CA GLN A 68 23.31 -41.50 28.12
C GLN A 68 22.85 -42.94 27.82
N GLN A 69 22.34 -43.16 26.61
CA GLN A 69 22.92 -44.19 25.74
C GLN A 69 22.48 -44.10 24.27
N SER A 70 23.47 -44.33 23.46
CA SER A 70 23.58 -44.37 22.00
C SER A 70 23.16 -45.74 21.41
N LYS A 71 22.92 -45.73 20.08
CA LYS A 71 23.19 -46.72 19.00
C LYS A 71 22.00 -46.83 18.05
N LYS A 72 22.11 -47.09 16.76
CA LYS A 72 23.13 -47.32 15.72
C LYS A 72 22.42 -47.32 14.34
N LYS A 73 23.16 -47.00 13.31
CA LYS A 73 22.84 -47.05 11.87
C LYS A 73 22.31 -48.40 11.39
N VAL A 74 21.41 -48.36 10.40
CA VAL A 74 21.44 -49.31 9.28
C VAL A 74 21.03 -48.60 7.97
N LYS A 75 21.91 -48.72 6.98
CA LYS A 75 21.72 -48.32 5.57
C LYS A 75 20.86 -49.37 4.86
N ARG A 76 19.96 -48.91 3.94
CA ARG A 76 19.78 -49.66 2.69
C ARG A 76 19.22 -48.71 1.60
N ALA A 77 19.95 -48.69 0.50
CA ALA A 77 19.62 -47.99 -0.74
C ALA A 77 18.61 -48.82 -1.56
N VAL A 78 17.65 -48.15 -2.15
CA VAL A 78 17.01 -48.62 -3.39
C VAL A 78 16.78 -47.41 -4.27
N ILE A 79 17.32 -47.50 -5.47
CA ILE A 79 17.23 -46.54 -6.56
C ILE A 79 15.87 -46.68 -7.20
N SER A 80 15.11 -45.58 -7.33
CA SER A 80 14.17 -45.44 -8.43
C SER A 80 14.07 -43.93 -8.81
N LYS A 81 14.38 -43.67 -10.06
CA LYS A 81 14.24 -42.38 -10.72
C LYS A 81 12.79 -41.94 -10.65
N ILE A 82 12.53 -40.81 -10.00
CA ILE A 82 11.32 -40.00 -10.19
C ILE A 82 11.78 -38.56 -10.32
N VAL A 83 11.24 -37.93 -11.33
CA VAL A 83 11.39 -36.56 -11.78
C VAL A 83 11.42 -35.61 -10.57
N GLU A 84 12.51 -34.87 -10.43
CA GLU A 84 12.65 -33.79 -9.45
C GLU A 84 11.75 -32.63 -9.87
N GLU A 85 10.56 -32.57 -9.32
CA GLU A 85 9.90 -31.29 -9.04
C GLU A 85 10.71 -30.62 -7.92
N LYS A 86 11.50 -29.63 -8.28
CA LYS A 86 12.15 -28.75 -7.30
C LYS A 86 11.07 -27.94 -6.61
N GLU A 87 10.57 -28.42 -5.49
CA GLU A 87 9.91 -27.57 -4.50
C GLU A 87 10.92 -26.49 -4.07
N LEU A 88 10.61 -25.26 -4.44
CA LEU A 88 11.33 -24.08 -3.95
C LEU A 88 11.00 -23.92 -2.47
N LYS A 89 11.89 -24.38 -1.59
CA LYS A 89 11.85 -24.00 -0.19
C LYS A 89 12.26 -22.54 -0.10
N VAL A 90 11.28 -21.66 -0.04
CA VAL A 90 11.48 -20.30 0.46
C VAL A 90 11.80 -20.44 1.94
N VAL A 91 13.06 -20.27 2.28
CA VAL A 91 13.53 -20.23 3.67
C VAL A 91 13.16 -18.85 4.21
N VAL A 92 12.01 -18.73 4.83
CA VAL A 92 11.65 -17.57 5.64
C VAL A 92 11.93 -17.96 7.07
N ASP A 93 13.03 -17.45 7.62
CA ASP A 93 13.44 -17.64 9.03
C ASP A 93 12.64 -16.74 10.00
N ASP A 94 11.31 -16.69 9.85
CA ASP A 94 10.39 -16.18 10.89
C ASP A 94 9.24 -17.19 11.02
N VAL A 95 9.55 -18.29 11.66
CA VAL A 95 8.77 -19.54 11.62
C VAL A 95 7.46 -19.47 12.39
N ASP A 96 7.17 -18.43 13.17
CA ASP A 96 6.09 -18.47 14.15
C ASP A 96 5.10 -17.30 14.15
N ASP A 97 5.05 -16.44 13.12
CA ASP A 97 3.96 -15.46 13.03
C ASP A 97 2.72 -16.12 12.40
N PRO A 98 1.66 -16.42 13.20
CA PRO A 98 0.43 -17.02 12.68
C PRO A 98 -0.27 -16.17 11.62
N GLN A 99 -0.03 -14.84 11.59
CA GLN A 99 -0.63 -13.92 10.64
C GLN A 99 -0.03 -14.08 9.22
N MET A 100 1.19 -14.60 9.12
CA MET A 100 1.85 -14.82 7.82
C MET A 100 1.27 -16.01 7.07
N CYS A 101 0.60 -16.96 7.73
CA CYS A 101 -0.05 -18.13 7.14
C CYS A 101 0.90 -18.92 6.20
N ASN A 102 2.13 -19.15 6.61
CA ASN A 102 3.21 -19.69 5.76
C ASN A 102 2.85 -20.97 5.00
N ALA A 103 2.02 -21.85 5.60
CA ALA A 103 1.56 -23.08 4.96
C ALA A 103 0.67 -22.86 3.72
N TYR A 104 0.02 -21.69 3.61
CA TYR A 104 -0.93 -21.39 2.54
C TYR A 104 -0.50 -20.21 1.64
N VAL A 105 0.74 -19.74 1.79
CA VAL A 105 1.24 -18.54 1.06
C VAL A 105 1.06 -18.68 -0.44
N SER A 106 1.44 -19.83 -1.02
CA SER A 106 1.32 -20.08 -2.45
C SER A 106 -0.15 -20.11 -2.91
N ASP A 107 -1.00 -20.84 -2.19
CA ASP A 107 -2.42 -20.94 -2.51
C ASP A 107 -3.14 -19.58 -2.43
N ILE A 108 -2.80 -18.77 -1.40
CA ILE A 108 -3.33 -17.41 -1.24
C ILE A 108 -2.86 -16.54 -2.41
N TYR A 109 -1.58 -16.60 -2.78
CA TYR A 109 -1.06 -15.81 -3.88
C TYR A 109 -1.72 -16.17 -5.21
N ASP A 110 -1.85 -17.46 -5.50
CA ASP A 110 -2.51 -17.96 -6.71
C ASP A 110 -4.00 -17.56 -6.75
N TYR A 111 -4.68 -17.61 -5.62
CA TYR A 111 -6.06 -17.16 -5.50
C TYR A 111 -6.19 -15.65 -5.79
N LEU A 112 -5.33 -14.82 -5.20
CA LEU A 112 -5.32 -13.38 -5.43
C LEU A 112 -4.99 -13.03 -6.89
N ARG A 113 -4.08 -13.78 -7.52
CA ARG A 113 -3.75 -13.63 -8.95
C ARG A 113 -4.94 -13.97 -9.85
N LYS A 114 -5.74 -14.97 -9.50
CA LYS A 114 -6.99 -15.29 -10.21
C LYS A 114 -8.04 -14.22 -9.99
N MET A 115 -8.18 -13.71 -8.77
CA MET A 115 -9.14 -12.64 -8.46
C MET A 115 -8.85 -11.34 -9.21
N GLU A 116 -7.58 -10.92 -9.31
CA GLU A 116 -7.24 -9.63 -9.92
C GLU A 116 -7.56 -9.55 -11.41
N ILE A 117 -7.72 -10.69 -12.12
CA ILE A 117 -8.06 -10.72 -13.53
C ILE A 117 -9.57 -10.78 -13.79
N GLU A 118 -10.40 -10.99 -12.76
CA GLU A 118 -11.86 -11.00 -12.90
C GLU A 118 -12.38 -9.62 -13.31
N GLU A 119 -13.12 -9.53 -14.43
CA GLU A 119 -13.63 -8.24 -14.94
C GLU A 119 -14.43 -7.44 -13.91
N LYS A 120 -15.27 -8.13 -13.12
CA LYS A 120 -16.07 -7.47 -12.06
C LYS A 120 -15.24 -6.81 -10.97
N ARG A 121 -13.95 -7.17 -10.85
CA ARG A 121 -13.02 -6.66 -9.82
C ARG A 121 -12.05 -5.64 -10.34
N ARG A 122 -12.09 -5.35 -11.64
CA ARG A 122 -11.21 -4.38 -12.29
C ARG A 122 -11.97 -3.18 -12.83
N PRO A 123 -11.38 -1.98 -12.76
CA PRO A 123 -11.87 -0.86 -13.55
C PRO A 123 -11.57 -1.10 -15.04
N LEU A 124 -12.37 -0.51 -15.92
CA LEU A 124 -12.02 -0.42 -17.33
C LEU A 124 -10.78 0.48 -17.49
N PRO A 125 -9.79 0.08 -18.29
CA PRO A 125 -8.54 0.84 -18.42
C PRO A 125 -8.71 2.22 -19.08
N ASP A 126 -9.80 2.41 -19.80
CA ASP A 126 -10.13 3.59 -20.62
C ASP A 126 -11.53 4.16 -20.29
N TYR A 127 -11.96 4.04 -19.03
CA TYR A 127 -13.29 4.47 -18.62
C TYR A 127 -13.51 5.99 -18.73
N LEU A 128 -12.45 6.81 -18.63
CA LEU A 128 -12.58 8.26 -18.77
C LEU A 128 -12.93 8.63 -20.21
N GLU A 129 -12.43 7.91 -21.19
CA GLU A 129 -12.68 8.14 -22.60
C GLU A 129 -14.00 7.51 -23.06
N LYS A 130 -14.31 6.30 -22.56
CA LYS A 130 -15.47 5.52 -23.03
C LYS A 130 -16.75 5.81 -22.28
N VAL A 131 -16.68 6.04 -20.97
CA VAL A 131 -17.85 6.15 -20.08
C VAL A 131 -18.05 7.58 -19.61
N GLN A 132 -16.99 8.26 -19.15
CA GLN A 132 -17.11 9.57 -18.54
C GLN A 132 -17.16 10.69 -19.59
N LYS A 133 -18.01 11.72 -19.34
CA LYS A 133 -18.15 12.88 -20.24
C LYS A 133 -17.69 14.19 -19.59
N ASP A 134 -17.70 14.25 -18.26
CA ASP A 134 -17.45 15.48 -17.49
C ASP A 134 -16.31 15.34 -16.48
N VAL A 135 -15.70 14.14 -16.38
CA VAL A 135 -14.59 13.84 -15.47
C VAL A 135 -13.32 13.59 -16.28
N SER A 136 -12.24 14.30 -15.93
CA SER A 136 -10.92 14.14 -16.55
C SER A 136 -9.94 13.41 -15.63
N ALA A 137 -8.83 12.92 -16.22
CA ALA A 137 -7.73 12.30 -15.47
C ALA A 137 -7.14 13.24 -14.40
N THR A 138 -7.06 14.55 -14.71
CA THR A 138 -6.60 15.57 -13.75
C THR A 138 -7.56 15.71 -12.57
N MET A 139 -8.87 15.74 -12.82
CA MET A 139 -9.88 15.80 -11.75
C MET A 139 -9.83 14.57 -10.85
N ARG A 140 -9.67 13.37 -11.45
CA ARG A 140 -9.49 12.13 -10.69
C ARG A 140 -8.23 12.20 -9.83
N GLY A 141 -7.10 12.62 -10.39
CA GLY A 141 -5.84 12.76 -9.66
C GLY A 141 -5.96 13.72 -8.47
N ILE A 142 -6.58 14.89 -8.66
CA ILE A 142 -6.83 15.86 -7.58
C ILE A 142 -7.72 15.26 -6.48
N LEU A 143 -8.76 14.51 -6.86
CA LEU A 143 -9.61 13.83 -5.89
C LEU A 143 -8.81 12.79 -5.09
N VAL A 144 -8.02 11.93 -5.75
CA VAL A 144 -7.23 10.90 -5.07
C VAL A 144 -6.18 11.53 -4.15
N ASP A 145 -5.49 12.60 -4.58
CA ASP A 145 -4.55 13.34 -3.74
C ASP A 145 -5.22 13.89 -2.47
N TRP A 146 -6.41 14.47 -2.61
CA TRP A 146 -7.22 14.92 -1.47
C TRP A 146 -7.67 13.75 -0.56
N LEU A 147 -8.03 12.59 -1.13
CA LEU A 147 -8.39 11.41 -0.34
C LEU A 147 -7.19 10.87 0.47
N VAL A 148 -5.95 11.02 -0.02
CA VAL A 148 -4.75 10.73 0.77
C VAL A 148 -4.68 11.64 2.00
N GLU A 149 -4.96 12.95 1.86
CA GLU A 149 -5.01 13.87 3.01
C GLU A 149 -6.11 13.48 4.00
N VAL A 150 -7.30 13.12 3.52
CA VAL A 150 -8.41 12.65 4.38
C VAL A 150 -8.03 11.38 5.13
N SER A 151 -7.37 10.43 4.45
CA SER A 151 -6.89 9.19 5.06
C SER A 151 -5.89 9.46 6.20
N GLU A 152 -4.96 10.41 6.03
CA GLU A 152 -4.01 10.80 7.08
C GLU A 152 -4.70 11.55 8.24
N GLU A 153 -5.70 12.41 7.97
CA GLU A 153 -6.45 13.14 9.00
C GLU A 153 -7.22 12.19 9.91
N TYR A 154 -7.91 11.21 9.33
CA TYR A 154 -8.69 10.20 10.08
C TYR A 154 -7.83 9.01 10.52
N LYS A 155 -6.54 8.99 10.17
CA LYS A 155 -5.60 7.90 10.51
C LYS A 155 -6.08 6.54 10.04
N LEU A 156 -6.64 6.49 8.84
CA LEU A 156 -7.10 5.26 8.22
C LEU A 156 -5.93 4.38 7.79
N LEU A 157 -6.18 3.09 7.73
CA LEU A 157 -5.22 2.11 7.21
C LEU A 157 -4.93 2.40 5.73
N SER A 158 -3.72 2.09 5.29
CA SER A 158 -3.40 2.24 3.87
C SER A 158 -4.27 1.35 2.99
N ASP A 159 -4.65 0.16 3.45
CA ASP A 159 -5.54 -0.75 2.74
C ASP A 159 -6.90 -0.09 2.46
N THR A 160 -7.45 0.68 3.41
CA THR A 160 -8.67 1.49 3.23
C THR A 160 -8.53 2.48 2.06
N LEU A 161 -7.38 3.16 1.94
CA LEU A 161 -7.13 4.09 0.84
C LEU A 161 -7.13 3.37 -0.53
N TYR A 162 -6.44 2.24 -0.64
CA TYR A 162 -6.38 1.48 -1.90
C TYR A 162 -7.76 0.93 -2.29
N LEU A 163 -8.53 0.43 -1.33
CA LEU A 163 -9.91 -0.01 -1.57
C LEU A 163 -10.80 1.15 -2.01
N THR A 164 -10.66 2.32 -1.38
CA THR A 164 -11.39 3.54 -1.76
C THR A 164 -11.18 3.87 -3.24
N VAL A 165 -9.93 3.91 -3.70
CA VAL A 165 -9.61 4.21 -5.11
C VAL A 165 -10.11 3.11 -6.04
N SER A 166 -10.01 1.85 -5.62
CA SER A 166 -10.56 0.73 -6.40
C SER A 166 -12.07 0.83 -6.59
N TYR A 167 -12.83 1.15 -5.54
CA TYR A 167 -14.29 1.32 -5.65
C TYR A 167 -14.65 2.53 -6.52
N LEU A 168 -13.92 3.64 -6.35
CA LEU A 168 -14.07 4.84 -7.17
C LEU A 168 -13.90 4.51 -8.66
N ASP A 169 -12.78 3.90 -9.06
CA ASP A 169 -12.46 3.60 -10.44
C ASP A 169 -13.41 2.57 -11.06
N ARG A 170 -13.81 1.55 -10.30
CA ARG A 170 -14.79 0.54 -10.73
C ARG A 170 -16.18 1.15 -10.92
N PHE A 171 -16.62 2.04 -10.04
CA PHE A 171 -17.89 2.74 -10.19
C PHE A 171 -17.87 3.65 -11.42
N LEU A 172 -16.80 4.42 -11.62
CA LEU A 172 -16.63 5.28 -12.79
C LEU A 172 -16.54 4.52 -14.11
N SER A 173 -16.20 3.24 -14.06
CA SER A 173 -16.13 2.36 -15.25
C SER A 173 -17.51 1.95 -15.78
N THR A 174 -18.56 2.07 -14.96
CA THR A 174 -19.91 1.60 -15.30
C THR A 174 -20.98 2.69 -15.19
N ASN A 175 -20.70 3.79 -14.48
CA ASN A 175 -21.68 4.84 -14.19
C ASN A 175 -21.14 6.21 -14.58
N VAL A 176 -21.90 6.94 -15.41
CA VAL A 176 -21.60 8.33 -15.75
C VAL A 176 -21.88 9.23 -14.55
N ILE A 177 -20.91 10.09 -14.20
CA ILE A 177 -21.04 11.04 -13.10
C ILE A 177 -20.68 12.46 -13.56
N THR A 178 -21.28 13.47 -12.93
CA THR A 178 -20.89 14.87 -13.13
C THR A 178 -19.74 15.25 -12.21
N ARG A 179 -18.88 16.20 -12.62
CA ARG A 179 -17.77 16.72 -11.81
C ARG A 179 -18.19 17.20 -10.42
N GLN A 180 -19.43 17.73 -10.30
CA GLN A 180 -19.97 18.21 -9.02
C GLN A 180 -20.16 17.09 -7.99
N LYS A 181 -20.41 15.86 -8.44
CA LYS A 181 -20.60 14.69 -7.57
C LYS A 181 -19.33 13.84 -7.38
N LEU A 182 -18.23 14.23 -8.01
CA LEU A 182 -17.01 13.45 -7.96
C LEU A 182 -16.43 13.35 -6.53
N GLN A 183 -16.48 14.45 -5.76
CA GLN A 183 -16.07 14.46 -4.36
C GLN A 183 -17.03 13.63 -3.49
N LEU A 184 -18.33 13.69 -3.73
CA LEU A 184 -19.33 12.85 -3.06
C LEU A 184 -19.05 11.37 -3.28
N LEU A 185 -18.75 10.96 -4.52
CA LEU A 185 -18.35 9.58 -4.83
C LEU A 185 -17.08 9.19 -4.06
N GLY A 186 -16.08 10.08 -3.99
CA GLY A 186 -14.83 9.84 -3.26
C GLY A 186 -15.07 9.55 -1.77
N VAL A 187 -15.82 10.42 -1.07
CA VAL A 187 -16.08 10.22 0.37
C VAL A 187 -16.98 9.03 0.63
N SER A 188 -17.96 8.75 -0.23
CA SER A 188 -18.82 7.57 -0.09
C SER A 188 -18.06 6.27 -0.34
N SER A 189 -17.13 6.26 -1.30
CA SER A 189 -16.23 5.12 -1.52
C SER A 189 -15.31 4.89 -0.31
N MET A 190 -14.81 5.98 0.31
CA MET A 190 -13.97 5.88 1.50
C MET A 190 -14.77 5.43 2.73
N LEU A 191 -16.01 5.86 2.88
CA LEU A 191 -16.90 5.36 3.92
C LEU A 191 -17.12 3.84 3.80
N ILE A 192 -17.38 3.34 2.59
CA ILE A 192 -17.52 1.90 2.32
C ILE A 192 -16.22 1.15 2.66
N ALA A 193 -15.08 1.66 2.17
CA ALA A 193 -13.79 1.05 2.42
C ALA A 193 -13.44 1.04 3.91
N ALA A 194 -13.72 2.12 4.63
CA ALA A 194 -13.51 2.20 6.06
C ALA A 194 -14.41 1.21 6.83
N LYS A 195 -15.68 1.07 6.46
CA LYS A 195 -16.58 0.07 7.05
C LYS A 195 -16.11 -1.38 6.78
N TYR A 196 -15.40 -1.60 5.68
CA TYR A 196 -14.89 -2.91 5.32
C TYR A 196 -13.59 -3.28 6.05
N GLU A 197 -12.67 -2.31 6.20
CA GLU A 197 -11.29 -2.56 6.62
C GLU A 197 -10.98 -2.11 8.07
N GLU A 198 -11.64 -1.04 8.57
CA GLU A 198 -11.30 -0.46 9.86
C GLU A 198 -12.05 -1.14 11.02
N ILE A 199 -11.38 -1.30 12.15
CA ILE A 199 -12.01 -1.79 13.39
C ILE A 199 -13.06 -0.78 13.89
N SER A 200 -12.75 0.52 13.75
CA SER A 200 -13.61 1.64 14.18
C SER A 200 -13.69 2.67 13.07
N PRO A 201 -14.54 2.47 12.05
CA PRO A 201 -14.65 3.38 10.93
C PRO A 201 -15.20 4.75 11.38
N PRO A 202 -14.81 5.86 10.73
CA PRO A 202 -15.43 7.15 10.93
C PRO A 202 -16.93 7.10 10.60
N HIS A 203 -17.71 7.96 11.25
CA HIS A 203 -19.14 8.08 11.02
C HIS A 203 -19.43 8.86 9.73
N VAL A 204 -20.65 8.73 9.21
CA VAL A 204 -21.07 9.46 7.99
C VAL A 204 -20.93 10.97 8.18
N GLU A 205 -21.22 11.47 9.39
CA GLU A 205 -21.11 12.87 9.77
C GLU A 205 -19.67 13.40 9.64
N ASP A 206 -18.68 12.58 9.90
CA ASP A 206 -17.26 12.94 9.72
C ASP A 206 -16.96 13.18 8.23
N PHE A 207 -17.52 12.34 7.36
CA PHE A 207 -17.38 12.51 5.91
C PHE A 207 -18.18 13.71 5.36
N CYS A 208 -19.32 14.06 5.96
CA CYS A 208 -20.00 15.33 5.64
C CYS A 208 -19.13 16.52 6.09
N TYR A 209 -18.57 16.45 7.31
CA TYR A 209 -17.74 17.52 7.87
C TYR A 209 -16.48 17.80 7.04
N ILE A 210 -15.76 16.75 6.58
CA ILE A 210 -14.51 16.92 5.81
C ILE A 210 -14.75 17.57 4.44
N THR A 211 -15.99 17.51 3.91
CA THR A 211 -16.41 18.21 2.69
C THR A 211 -16.91 19.63 2.94
N ASP A 212 -16.67 20.21 4.13
CA ASP A 212 -17.24 21.47 4.59
C ASP A 212 -18.79 21.49 4.52
N ASN A 213 -19.43 20.35 4.80
CA ASN A 213 -20.89 20.13 4.70
C ASN A 213 -21.46 20.47 3.30
N THR A 214 -20.65 20.26 2.26
CA THR A 214 -21.12 20.43 0.87
C THR A 214 -22.23 19.44 0.53
N TYR A 215 -22.18 18.24 1.16
CA TYR A 215 -23.16 17.17 0.97
C TYR A 215 -23.85 16.84 2.27
N THR A 216 -25.15 16.52 2.19
CA THR A 216 -25.94 16.08 3.32
C THR A 216 -25.66 14.61 3.63
N LYS A 217 -26.02 14.17 4.85
CA LYS A 217 -25.93 12.77 5.26
C LYS A 217 -26.70 11.85 4.30
N GLU A 218 -27.90 12.28 3.91
CA GLU A 218 -28.77 11.53 3.00
C GLU A 218 -28.14 11.34 1.63
N GLU A 219 -27.43 12.35 1.13
CA GLU A 219 -26.71 12.27 -0.16
C GLU A 219 -25.54 11.29 -0.07
N VAL A 220 -24.77 11.32 1.03
CA VAL A 220 -23.65 10.38 1.25
C VAL A 220 -24.16 8.94 1.35
N VAL A 221 -25.21 8.68 2.14
CA VAL A 221 -25.82 7.35 2.30
C VAL A 221 -26.45 6.84 1.00
N LYS A 222 -27.06 7.76 0.23
CA LYS A 222 -27.57 7.41 -1.09
C LYS A 222 -26.45 7.01 -2.05
N MET A 223 -25.39 7.78 -2.12
CA MET A 223 -24.24 7.46 -2.97
C MET A 223 -23.55 6.16 -2.51
N GLU A 224 -23.43 5.91 -1.21
CA GLU A 224 -22.98 4.63 -0.67
C GLU A 224 -23.82 3.47 -1.21
N THR A 225 -25.15 3.60 -1.16
CA THR A 225 -26.08 2.60 -1.66
C THR A 225 -25.90 2.38 -3.17
N ASP A 226 -25.73 3.46 -3.94
CA ASP A 226 -25.56 3.39 -5.39
C ASP A 226 -24.22 2.70 -5.75
N VAL A 227 -23.13 2.99 -5.03
CA VAL A 227 -21.83 2.34 -5.21
C VAL A 227 -21.93 0.84 -4.88
N LEU A 228 -22.48 0.47 -3.71
CA LEU A 228 -22.61 -0.93 -3.29
C LEU A 228 -23.42 -1.75 -4.30
N LYS A 229 -24.53 -1.22 -4.80
CA LYS A 229 -25.35 -1.88 -5.84
C LYS A 229 -24.62 -2.02 -7.16
N SER A 230 -23.95 -0.95 -7.62
CA SER A 230 -23.19 -0.97 -8.88
C SER A 230 -22.06 -2.00 -8.83
N LEU A 231 -21.38 -2.12 -7.71
CA LEU A 231 -20.30 -3.07 -7.48
C LEU A 231 -20.78 -4.46 -7.04
N GLN A 232 -22.10 -4.68 -7.02
CA GLN A 232 -22.73 -5.96 -6.64
C GLN A 232 -22.25 -6.50 -5.29
N PHE A 233 -21.89 -5.60 -4.35
CA PHE A 233 -21.31 -5.92 -3.03
C PHE A 233 -19.98 -6.70 -3.09
N GLU A 234 -19.32 -6.74 -4.25
CA GLU A 234 -18.00 -7.35 -4.43
C GLU A 234 -16.91 -6.40 -3.93
N MET A 235 -16.75 -6.32 -2.59
CA MET A 235 -15.86 -5.37 -1.94
C MET A 235 -14.43 -5.90 -1.77
N GLY A 236 -14.28 -7.19 -1.47
CA GLY A 236 -12.96 -7.81 -1.27
C GLY A 236 -12.24 -8.05 -2.59
N ASN A 237 -11.40 -7.10 -3.03
CA ASN A 237 -10.54 -7.27 -4.21
C ASN A 237 -9.08 -7.03 -3.88
N PRO A 238 -8.15 -7.76 -4.51
CA PRO A 238 -6.73 -7.55 -4.29
C PRO A 238 -6.29 -6.19 -4.84
N THR A 239 -5.51 -5.47 -4.07
CA THR A 239 -4.96 -4.16 -4.41
C THR A 239 -3.44 -4.25 -4.61
N VAL A 240 -2.82 -3.17 -5.09
CA VAL A 240 -1.36 -3.06 -5.17
C VAL A 240 -0.71 -3.35 -3.81
N LYS A 241 -1.30 -2.84 -2.72
CA LYS A 241 -0.81 -3.06 -1.36
C LYS A 241 -0.80 -4.53 -0.96
N THR A 242 -1.82 -5.29 -1.36
CA THR A 242 -1.93 -6.73 -1.08
C THR A 242 -0.74 -7.50 -1.65
N PHE A 243 -0.39 -7.26 -2.93
CA PHE A 243 0.74 -7.92 -3.59
C PHE A 243 2.09 -7.36 -3.11
N LEU A 244 2.17 -6.04 -2.87
CA LEU A 244 3.40 -5.40 -2.42
C LEU A 244 3.89 -5.98 -1.07
N ARG A 245 2.98 -6.22 -0.13
CA ARG A 245 3.29 -6.83 1.17
C ARG A 245 4.05 -8.16 1.00
N ARG A 246 3.62 -8.99 0.05
CA ARG A 246 4.27 -10.27 -0.24
C ARG A 246 5.59 -10.10 -0.98
N LEU A 247 5.61 -9.30 -2.04
CA LEU A 247 6.82 -9.07 -2.83
C LEU A 247 7.94 -8.37 -2.05
N THR A 248 7.59 -7.51 -1.08
CA THR A 248 8.57 -6.89 -0.19
C THR A 248 9.33 -7.94 0.63
N GLY A 249 8.64 -8.99 1.14
CA GLY A 249 9.28 -10.10 1.83
C GLY A 249 10.34 -10.77 0.96
N VAL A 250 9.96 -11.19 -0.26
CA VAL A 250 10.89 -11.81 -1.22
C VAL A 250 12.05 -10.86 -1.60
N ALA A 251 11.77 -9.57 -1.77
CA ALA A 251 12.80 -8.58 -2.12
C ALA A 251 13.81 -8.36 -0.98
N GLN A 252 13.42 -8.63 0.26
CA GLN A 252 14.29 -8.46 1.44
C GLN A 252 15.22 -9.64 1.67
N GLU A 253 15.00 -10.82 1.07
CA GLU A 253 15.88 -11.98 1.19
C GLU A 253 17.32 -11.68 0.74
N ASP A 254 17.50 -10.74 -0.19
CA ASP A 254 18.82 -10.29 -0.65
C ASP A 254 19.55 -9.39 0.38
N TYR A 255 18.91 -9.00 1.48
CA TYR A 255 19.47 -8.14 2.51
C TYR A 255 19.77 -8.93 3.80
N LYS A 256 20.92 -8.63 4.45
CA LYS A 256 21.33 -9.25 5.71
C LYS A 256 20.40 -8.93 6.89
N SER A 257 19.60 -7.91 6.78
CA SER A 257 18.62 -7.45 7.78
C SER A 257 17.46 -6.75 7.10
N PRO A 258 16.25 -6.72 7.69
CA PRO A 258 15.10 -6.03 7.13
C PRO A 258 15.41 -4.58 6.74
N ASN A 259 15.17 -4.23 5.48
CA ASN A 259 15.42 -2.89 4.94
C ASN A 259 14.13 -2.06 4.96
N LEU A 260 13.89 -1.35 6.06
CA LEU A 260 12.74 -0.45 6.20
C LEU A 260 12.69 0.66 5.14
N GLN A 261 13.85 1.05 4.59
CA GLN A 261 13.89 2.08 3.55
C GLN A 261 13.32 1.53 2.23
N LEU A 262 13.62 0.27 1.90
CA LEU A 262 13.03 -0.44 0.75
C LEU A 262 11.50 -0.54 0.91
N GLU A 263 11.04 -0.91 2.08
CA GLU A 263 9.62 -1.08 2.39
C GLU A 263 8.87 0.26 2.26
N PHE A 264 9.34 1.32 2.93
CA PHE A 264 8.68 2.63 2.85
C PHE A 264 8.78 3.27 1.47
N LEU A 265 9.87 3.04 0.73
CA LEU A 265 9.96 3.47 -0.65
C LEU A 265 8.95 2.73 -1.53
N GLY A 266 8.77 1.44 -1.30
CA GLY A 266 7.71 0.65 -1.93
C GLY A 266 6.32 1.22 -1.66
N TYR A 267 6.01 1.57 -0.40
CA TYR A 267 4.73 2.20 -0.06
C TYR A 267 4.54 3.57 -0.73
N TYR A 268 5.60 4.38 -0.77
CA TYR A 268 5.57 5.68 -1.44
C TYR A 268 5.27 5.55 -2.93
N LEU A 269 6.02 4.70 -3.64
CA LEU A 269 5.84 4.51 -5.09
C LEU A 269 4.49 3.89 -5.43
N SER A 270 4.00 2.99 -4.59
CA SER A 270 2.68 2.39 -4.79
C SER A 270 1.54 3.39 -4.57
N GLU A 271 1.67 4.32 -3.60
CA GLU A 271 0.70 5.42 -3.45
C GLU A 271 0.81 6.45 -4.58
N LEU A 272 2.00 6.69 -5.15
CA LEU A 272 2.11 7.49 -6.37
C LEU A 272 1.36 6.86 -7.55
N SER A 273 1.37 5.52 -7.67
CA SER A 273 0.68 4.83 -8.76
C SER A 273 -0.83 5.03 -8.77
N ILE A 274 -1.47 5.18 -7.61
CA ILE A 274 -2.93 5.39 -7.55
C ILE A 274 -3.36 6.82 -7.93
N LEU A 275 -2.42 7.77 -7.94
CA LEU A 275 -2.69 9.14 -8.40
C LEU A 275 -2.81 9.23 -9.92
N ASP A 276 -2.03 8.43 -10.66
CA ASP A 276 -1.94 8.52 -12.11
C ASP A 276 -2.92 7.56 -12.79
N TYR A 277 -3.80 8.12 -13.61
CA TYR A 277 -4.79 7.35 -14.37
C TYR A 277 -4.15 6.32 -15.33
N SER A 278 -2.96 6.61 -15.88
CA SER A 278 -2.28 5.67 -16.77
C SER A 278 -1.88 4.35 -16.10
N CYS A 279 -1.86 4.32 -14.76
CA CYS A 279 -1.60 3.10 -13.99
C CYS A 279 -2.83 2.17 -13.85
N VAL A 280 -4.05 2.67 -14.11
CA VAL A 280 -5.30 1.91 -13.99
C VAL A 280 -5.34 0.69 -14.90
N LYS A 281 -4.68 0.76 -16.05
CA LYS A 281 -4.63 -0.33 -17.03
C LYS A 281 -3.85 -1.56 -16.56
N PHE A 282 -2.91 -1.40 -15.63
CA PHE A 282 -2.07 -2.49 -15.17
C PHE A 282 -2.76 -3.32 -14.09
N LEU A 283 -2.36 -4.60 -14.00
CA LEU A 283 -2.76 -5.47 -12.90
C LEU A 283 -2.12 -4.98 -11.60
N PRO A 284 -2.82 -5.02 -10.45
CA PRO A 284 -2.27 -4.67 -9.15
C PRO A 284 -0.96 -5.37 -8.82
N SER A 285 -0.82 -6.65 -9.17
CA SER A 285 0.41 -7.42 -8.97
C SER A 285 1.56 -6.94 -9.86
N LEU A 286 1.28 -6.50 -11.10
CA LEU A 286 2.28 -5.95 -12.00
C LEU A 286 2.78 -4.59 -11.49
N VAL A 287 1.88 -3.74 -11.00
CA VAL A 287 2.25 -2.47 -10.36
C VAL A 287 3.13 -2.73 -9.13
N ALA A 288 2.74 -3.68 -8.26
CA ALA A 288 3.53 -4.04 -7.09
C ALA A 288 4.94 -4.55 -7.45
N ALA A 289 5.06 -5.39 -8.49
CA ALA A 289 6.34 -5.87 -9.02
C ALA A 289 7.19 -4.71 -9.56
N SER A 290 6.58 -3.80 -10.32
CA SER A 290 7.24 -2.60 -10.86
C SER A 290 7.72 -1.64 -9.77
N VAL A 291 6.95 -1.51 -8.69
CA VAL A 291 7.32 -0.74 -7.49
C VAL A 291 8.55 -1.34 -6.82
N ILE A 292 8.62 -2.66 -6.63
CA ILE A 292 9.79 -3.33 -6.06
C ILE A 292 11.01 -3.15 -6.97
N PHE A 293 10.86 -3.31 -8.28
CA PHE A 293 11.94 -3.07 -9.25
C PHE A 293 12.51 -1.66 -9.07
N LEU A 294 11.65 -0.64 -9.12
CA LEU A 294 12.08 0.76 -9.02
C LEU A 294 12.65 1.10 -7.64
N SER A 295 12.08 0.55 -6.57
CA SER A 295 12.61 0.74 -5.21
C SER A 295 14.03 0.21 -5.07
N ARG A 296 14.30 -0.99 -5.56
CA ARG A 296 15.65 -1.59 -5.56
C ARG A 296 16.62 -0.81 -6.45
N PHE A 297 16.18 -0.40 -7.64
CA PHE A 297 16.99 0.44 -8.53
C PHE A 297 17.35 1.79 -7.88
N THR A 298 16.40 2.44 -7.22
CA THR A 298 16.64 3.72 -6.53
C THR A 298 17.66 3.59 -5.39
N LEU A 299 17.60 2.48 -4.63
CA LEU A 299 18.50 2.25 -3.50
C LEU A 299 19.86 1.69 -3.91
N GLN A 300 19.92 0.89 -4.96
CA GLN A 300 21.12 0.21 -5.45
C GLN A 300 21.22 0.28 -6.98
N PRO A 301 21.53 1.45 -7.55
CA PRO A 301 21.48 1.67 -9.00
C PRO A 301 22.44 0.79 -9.83
N ASN A 302 23.52 0.31 -9.19
CA ASN A 302 24.54 -0.51 -9.84
C ASN A 302 24.23 -2.02 -9.83
N ALA A 303 23.23 -2.44 -9.06
CA ALA A 303 22.80 -3.83 -8.97
C ALA A 303 21.58 -4.07 -9.86
N HIS A 304 21.49 -5.27 -10.46
CA HIS A 304 20.28 -5.64 -11.20
C HIS A 304 19.08 -5.68 -10.28
N PRO A 305 18.04 -4.86 -10.51
CA PRO A 305 16.94 -4.70 -9.53
C PRO A 305 15.98 -5.88 -9.50
N TRP A 306 15.97 -6.76 -10.54
CA TRP A 306 15.04 -7.88 -10.65
C TRP A 306 15.77 -9.22 -10.53
N SER A 307 15.68 -9.85 -9.34
CA SER A 307 16.34 -11.13 -9.09
C SER A 307 15.53 -12.31 -9.64
N ALA A 308 16.20 -13.46 -9.81
CA ALA A 308 15.55 -14.70 -10.23
C ALA A 308 14.44 -15.14 -9.26
N ALA A 309 14.63 -14.91 -7.95
CA ALA A 309 13.61 -15.19 -6.93
C ALA A 309 12.36 -14.32 -7.15
N LEU A 310 12.51 -13.02 -7.38
CA LEU A 310 11.40 -12.12 -7.68
C LEU A 310 10.67 -12.50 -8.97
N GLN A 311 11.42 -12.86 -10.02
CA GLN A 311 10.84 -13.32 -11.29
C GLN A 311 10.04 -14.61 -11.08
N GLN A 312 10.60 -15.58 -10.38
CA GLN A 312 9.94 -16.86 -10.14
C GLN A 312 8.70 -16.71 -9.25
N TYR A 313 8.79 -15.91 -8.18
CA TYR A 313 7.68 -15.69 -7.27
C TYR A 313 6.53 -14.92 -7.91
N SER A 314 6.85 -13.83 -8.63
CA SER A 314 5.83 -12.97 -9.23
C SER A 314 5.28 -13.50 -10.56
N GLY A 315 6.04 -14.34 -11.28
CA GLY A 315 5.75 -14.78 -12.63
C GLY A 315 6.00 -13.72 -13.71
N TYR A 316 6.57 -12.55 -13.36
CA TYR A 316 6.89 -11.47 -14.30
C TYR A 316 8.37 -11.44 -14.64
N LYS A 317 8.69 -11.33 -15.94
CA LYS A 317 10.03 -10.98 -16.40
C LYS A 317 10.27 -9.48 -16.26
N ALA A 318 11.53 -9.06 -16.17
CA ALA A 318 11.87 -7.63 -16.11
C ALA A 318 11.30 -6.85 -17.33
N ALA A 319 11.27 -7.48 -18.50
CA ALA A 319 10.69 -6.90 -19.72
C ALA A 319 9.19 -6.54 -19.57
N ASP A 320 8.42 -7.38 -18.86
CA ASP A 320 6.99 -7.17 -18.66
C ASP A 320 6.70 -5.94 -17.79
N LEU A 321 7.64 -5.57 -16.92
CA LEU A 321 7.52 -4.45 -15.99
C LEU A 321 7.87 -3.10 -16.60
N LYS A 322 8.57 -3.10 -17.76
CA LYS A 322 9.22 -1.91 -18.34
C LYS A 322 8.29 -0.70 -18.43
N GLU A 323 7.12 -0.88 -19.02
CA GLU A 323 6.19 0.24 -19.24
C GLU A 323 5.73 0.86 -17.91
N CYS A 324 5.32 0.03 -16.95
CA CYS A 324 4.88 0.48 -15.63
C CYS A 324 6.02 1.12 -14.84
N VAL A 325 7.21 0.53 -14.85
CA VAL A 325 8.41 1.08 -14.18
C VAL A 325 8.75 2.47 -14.71
N LEU A 326 8.71 2.71 -16.01
CA LEU A 326 9.00 4.01 -16.60
C LEU A 326 7.98 5.06 -16.18
N ILE A 327 6.69 4.72 -16.13
CA ILE A 327 5.64 5.62 -15.62
C ILE A 327 5.90 5.97 -14.15
N LEU A 328 6.18 4.97 -13.31
CA LEU A 328 6.48 5.19 -11.89
C LEU A 328 7.73 6.03 -11.67
N HIS A 329 8.75 5.83 -12.50
CA HIS A 329 9.99 6.61 -12.47
C HIS A 329 9.75 8.09 -12.82
N ASP A 330 8.91 8.37 -13.83
CA ASP A 330 8.50 9.73 -14.15
C ASP A 330 7.69 10.38 -13.02
N LEU A 331 6.82 9.62 -12.34
CA LEU A 331 6.08 10.07 -11.17
C LEU A 331 7.02 10.38 -10.00
N GLN A 332 7.96 9.50 -9.70
CA GLN A 332 8.96 9.71 -8.64
C GLN A 332 9.79 10.96 -8.91
N SER A 333 10.23 11.16 -10.14
CA SER A 333 11.06 12.30 -10.57
C SER A 333 10.29 13.61 -10.68
N SER A 334 8.99 13.66 -10.33
CA SER A 334 8.12 14.84 -10.49
C SER A 334 7.96 15.34 -11.93
N ARG A 335 8.27 14.52 -12.91
CA ARG A 335 8.04 14.85 -14.34
C ARG A 335 6.54 14.84 -14.69
N ARG A 336 5.75 14.11 -13.90
CA ARG A 336 4.29 14.04 -13.97
C ARG A 336 3.67 14.40 -12.62
N GLY A 337 2.48 14.98 -12.62
CA GLY A 337 1.69 15.20 -11.40
C GLY A 337 2.32 16.16 -10.37
N GLY A 338 3.16 17.10 -10.79
CA GLY A 338 3.91 17.99 -9.90
C GLY A 338 3.05 18.86 -8.96
N SER A 339 1.75 19.03 -9.24
CA SER A 339 0.79 19.73 -8.40
C SER A 339 0.16 18.83 -7.31
N LEU A 340 0.29 17.50 -7.41
CA LEU A 340 -0.26 16.53 -6.47
C LEU A 340 0.82 16.23 -5.42
N VAL A 341 0.67 16.77 -4.21
CA VAL A 341 1.73 16.80 -3.20
C VAL A 341 1.45 15.94 -1.96
N ALA A 342 0.20 15.51 -1.75
CA ALA A 342 -0.21 14.85 -0.52
C ALA A 342 0.63 13.59 -0.22
N VAL A 343 0.84 12.73 -1.22
CA VAL A 343 1.67 11.52 -1.07
C VAL A 343 3.13 11.89 -0.76
N ARG A 344 3.70 12.89 -1.44
CA ARG A 344 5.07 13.34 -1.21
C ARG A 344 5.28 13.88 0.19
N ASP A 345 4.36 14.73 0.66
CA ASP A 345 4.38 15.32 2.00
C ASP A 345 4.21 14.26 3.09
N LYS A 346 3.34 13.27 2.86
CA LYS A 346 3.19 12.11 3.74
C LYS A 346 4.53 11.39 3.93
N TYR A 347 5.19 10.99 2.84
CA TYR A 347 6.43 10.19 2.88
C TYR A 347 7.71 11.02 3.07
N LYS A 348 7.61 12.35 3.20
CA LYS A 348 8.69 13.23 3.63
C LYS A 348 8.94 13.17 5.15
N GLN A 349 7.99 12.64 5.92
CA GLN A 349 8.06 12.54 7.36
C GLN A 349 9.11 11.51 7.82
N HIS A 350 9.75 11.79 8.98
CA HIS A 350 10.76 10.90 9.56
C HIS A 350 10.25 9.49 9.88
N LYS A 351 8.96 9.34 10.23
CA LYS A 351 8.34 8.02 10.46
C LYS A 351 8.44 7.10 9.23
N PHE A 352 8.53 7.67 8.03
CA PHE A 352 8.73 6.96 6.76
C PHE A 352 10.14 7.08 6.21
N LYS A 353 11.16 7.38 7.05
CA LYS A 353 12.56 7.53 6.65
C LYS A 353 12.78 8.58 5.55
N CYS A 354 11.87 9.55 5.41
CA CYS A 354 11.93 10.61 4.39
C CYS A 354 12.09 10.09 2.95
N VAL A 355 11.51 8.92 2.62
CA VAL A 355 11.77 8.24 1.33
C VAL A 355 11.32 9.03 0.11
N SER A 356 10.39 9.98 0.24
CA SER A 356 9.99 10.86 -0.88
C SER A 356 11.09 11.86 -1.29
N THR A 357 12.15 11.99 -0.49
CA THR A 357 13.32 12.84 -0.80
C THR A 357 14.44 12.08 -1.51
N LEU A 358 14.32 10.76 -1.64
CA LEU A 358 15.29 9.95 -2.37
C LEU A 358 15.22 10.24 -3.87
N ILE A 359 16.38 10.46 -4.46
CA ILE A 359 16.53 10.75 -5.89
C ILE A 359 16.89 9.45 -6.60
N SER A 360 16.05 9.03 -7.53
CA SER A 360 16.39 7.95 -8.47
C SER A 360 17.34 8.48 -9.55
N PRO A 361 18.25 7.65 -10.07
CA PRO A 361 19.03 8.02 -11.27
C PRO A 361 18.12 8.46 -12.42
N VAL A 362 18.61 9.36 -13.27
CA VAL A 362 17.83 10.01 -14.35
C VAL A 362 17.33 9.00 -15.37
N GLU A 363 18.10 7.95 -15.65
CA GLU A 363 17.80 6.92 -16.64
C GLU A 363 17.96 5.53 -16.05
N ILE A 364 17.07 4.62 -16.43
CA ILE A 364 17.16 3.20 -16.10
C ILE A 364 17.82 2.50 -17.29
N PRO A 365 18.96 1.80 -17.10
CA PRO A 365 19.64 1.08 -18.18
C PRO A 365 18.71 0.10 -18.89
N ALA A 366 18.67 0.14 -20.22
CA ALA A 366 17.84 -0.77 -21.02
C ALA A 366 18.16 -2.25 -20.75
N SER A 367 19.43 -2.56 -20.45
CA SER A 367 19.89 -3.91 -20.09
C SER A 367 19.20 -4.51 -18.87
N PHE A 368 18.65 -3.69 -17.97
CA PHE A 368 17.90 -4.19 -16.80
C PHE A 368 16.52 -4.76 -17.16
N PHE A 369 16.04 -4.47 -18.37
CA PHE A 369 14.79 -5.02 -18.91
C PHE A 369 15.00 -6.16 -19.90
N GLU A 370 16.26 -6.49 -20.22
CA GLU A 370 16.59 -7.62 -21.08
C GLU A 370 16.61 -8.91 -20.26
N ASP A 371 16.11 -10.01 -20.83
CA ASP A 371 16.23 -11.32 -20.20
C ASP A 371 17.73 -11.63 -20.04
N THR A 372 18.19 -11.77 -18.81
CA THR A 372 19.52 -12.29 -18.54
C THR A 372 19.56 -13.72 -19.09
N ARG A 373 20.08 -13.87 -20.31
CA ARG A 373 20.40 -15.21 -20.84
C ARG A 373 21.33 -15.85 -19.81
N GLN A 374 20.91 -17.00 -19.28
CA GLN A 374 21.76 -17.82 -18.45
C GLN A 374 23.09 -18.02 -19.19
N LEU A 375 24.15 -17.37 -18.71
CA LEU A 375 25.52 -17.70 -19.06
C LEU A 375 25.95 -18.90 -18.23
#